data_b4cfc75758c1ec3f5d685b08d8bf624b
#
_entry.id   b4cfc75758c1ec3f5d685b08d8bf624b
#
_cell.length_a   1.000
_cell.length_b   1.000
_cell.length_c   1.000
_cell.angle_alpha   90.00
_cell.angle_beta   90.00
_cell.angle_gamma   90.00
#
_symmetry.space_group_name_H-M   'P 1'
#
loop_
_entity.id
_entity.type
_entity.pdbx_description
1 polymer ?
#
loop_
_entity_poly.entity_id
_entity_poly.type
_entity_poly.pdbx_seq_one_letter_code
_entity_poly.pdbx_strand_id
1 'polypeptide(L)'
;DPREAKNFSREKIVYLCTGSQGEPMGAMMRISSYVHPDVFIEEGDAVIFSSKIIPGNEKKLYHLQNLIVKNKMEMISEENAFVHVSGHPNRYDLKDMYKWVKPQCVIPVHGEHRHMAEHASFAKEMQVPKTLLIENGDIIKILPGDKPEIVDKAPSGKVYLDGNLGVDSDSQSIRERRNISINGYLEITLIVSNNGKIKKPVISFKGIP
;
A
#
# COMPACT_ATOMS: atom_id res chain seq x y z
N ASP A 1 -24.06 -2.58 -14.75
CA ASP A 1 -24.34 -3.69 -13.84
C ASP A 1 -23.85 -4.99 -14.49
N PRO A 2 -23.00 -5.81 -13.84
CA PRO A 2 -22.48 -7.04 -14.44
C PRO A 2 -23.58 -8.05 -14.83
N ARG A 3 -24.76 -7.97 -14.21
CA ARG A 3 -25.92 -8.83 -14.55
C ARG A 3 -26.51 -8.52 -15.93
N GLU A 4 -26.33 -7.30 -16.41
CA GLU A 4 -26.80 -6.89 -17.75
C GLU A 4 -25.96 -7.50 -18.88
N ALA A 5 -24.76 -7.93 -18.56
CA ALA A 5 -23.86 -8.58 -19.53
C ALA A 5 -24.48 -9.81 -20.18
N LYS A 6 -25.40 -10.50 -19.48
CA LYS A 6 -26.14 -11.66 -20.01
C LYS A 6 -26.98 -11.34 -21.26
N ASN A 7 -27.23 -10.05 -21.53
CA ASN A 7 -28.00 -9.61 -22.70
C ASN A 7 -27.14 -9.40 -23.95
N PHE A 8 -25.82 -9.58 -23.83
CA PHE A 8 -24.88 -9.37 -24.90
C PHE A 8 -24.10 -10.67 -25.20
N SER A 9 -23.68 -10.81 -26.44
CA SER A 9 -22.75 -11.90 -26.79
C SER A 9 -21.39 -11.66 -26.16
N ARG A 10 -20.74 -12.73 -25.71
CA ARG A 10 -19.53 -12.69 -24.88
C ARG A 10 -18.40 -11.87 -25.45
N GLU A 11 -18.17 -11.98 -26.76
CA GLU A 11 -17.12 -11.27 -27.48
C GLU A 11 -17.32 -9.74 -27.55
N LYS A 12 -18.47 -9.25 -27.09
CA LYS A 12 -18.81 -7.82 -27.03
C LYS A 12 -18.76 -7.24 -25.63
N ILE A 13 -18.31 -8.03 -24.65
CA ILE A 13 -18.31 -7.63 -23.25
C ILE A 13 -16.90 -7.31 -22.82
N VAL A 14 -16.74 -6.15 -22.19
CA VAL A 14 -15.52 -5.77 -21.45
C VAL A 14 -15.91 -5.46 -20.00
N TYR A 15 -15.28 -6.15 -19.06
CA TYR A 15 -15.44 -5.87 -17.64
C TYR A 15 -14.31 -4.99 -17.14
N LEU A 16 -14.64 -3.83 -16.59
CA LEU A 16 -13.70 -3.03 -15.81
C LEU A 16 -13.86 -3.40 -14.33
N CYS A 17 -12.84 -3.96 -13.73
CA CYS A 17 -12.93 -4.50 -12.37
C CYS A 17 -11.73 -4.12 -11.49
N THR A 18 -11.92 -4.22 -10.17
CA THR A 18 -10.88 -4.06 -9.16
C THR A 18 -10.05 -5.34 -9.00
N GLY A 19 -8.92 -5.26 -8.31
CA GLY A 19 -8.08 -6.44 -8.03
C GLY A 19 -6.75 -6.44 -8.76
N SER A 20 -6.33 -5.30 -9.32
CA SER A 20 -5.09 -5.16 -10.09
C SER A 20 -3.81 -5.42 -9.28
N GLN A 21 -3.88 -5.43 -7.95
CA GLN A 21 -2.77 -5.71 -7.04
C GLN A 21 -2.91 -7.07 -6.34
N GLY A 22 -3.80 -7.94 -6.82
CA GLY A 22 -4.04 -9.26 -6.23
C GLY A 22 -4.73 -9.20 -4.87
N GLU A 23 -5.56 -8.16 -4.63
CA GLU A 23 -6.32 -8.01 -3.39
C GLU A 23 -7.29 -9.19 -3.23
N PRO A 24 -7.30 -9.88 -2.06
CA PRO A 24 -8.12 -11.09 -1.88
C PRO A 24 -9.62 -10.87 -2.10
N MET A 25 -10.12 -9.66 -1.77
CA MET A 25 -11.52 -9.27 -1.96
C MET A 25 -11.76 -8.52 -3.29
N GLY A 26 -10.72 -8.31 -4.08
CA GLY A 26 -10.83 -7.68 -5.40
C GLY A 26 -11.69 -8.50 -6.36
N ALA A 27 -12.42 -7.82 -7.25
CA ALA A 27 -13.30 -8.50 -8.20
C ALA A 27 -12.53 -9.49 -9.06
N MET A 28 -11.34 -9.13 -9.55
CA MET A 28 -10.54 -10.00 -10.42
C MET A 28 -10.10 -11.30 -9.70
N MET A 29 -9.71 -11.23 -8.41
CA MET A 29 -9.39 -12.42 -7.62
C MET A 29 -10.60 -13.36 -7.50
N ARG A 30 -11.77 -12.80 -7.21
CA ARG A 30 -13.02 -13.57 -7.08
C ARG A 30 -13.45 -14.18 -8.41
N ILE A 31 -13.30 -13.46 -9.51
CA ILE A 31 -13.61 -13.94 -10.86
C ILE A 31 -12.67 -15.10 -11.23
N SER A 32 -11.34 -14.90 -11.06
CA SER A 32 -10.34 -15.92 -11.38
C SER A 32 -10.43 -17.19 -10.49
N SER A 33 -11.05 -17.07 -9.31
CA SER A 33 -11.30 -18.17 -8.39
C SER A 33 -12.70 -18.79 -8.57
N TYR A 34 -13.48 -18.34 -9.54
CA TYR A 34 -14.86 -18.79 -9.80
C TYR A 34 -15.84 -18.62 -8.61
N VAL A 35 -15.61 -17.60 -7.77
CA VAL A 35 -16.47 -17.25 -6.63
C VAL A 35 -17.21 -15.91 -6.79
N HIS A 36 -17.08 -15.26 -7.95
CA HIS A 36 -17.86 -14.06 -8.25
C HIS A 36 -19.29 -14.45 -8.63
N PRO A 37 -20.35 -13.80 -8.08
CA PRO A 37 -21.73 -14.23 -8.28
C PRO A 37 -22.27 -14.02 -9.70
N ASP A 38 -21.78 -13.01 -10.42
CA ASP A 38 -22.39 -12.54 -11.66
C ASP A 38 -21.44 -12.59 -12.87
N VAL A 39 -20.12 -12.69 -12.65
CA VAL A 39 -19.12 -12.66 -13.73
C VAL A 39 -18.36 -13.97 -13.76
N PHE A 40 -18.34 -14.59 -14.93
CA PHE A 40 -17.62 -15.83 -15.22
C PHE A 40 -16.67 -15.61 -16.38
N ILE A 41 -15.49 -16.19 -16.28
CA ILE A 41 -14.47 -16.22 -17.32
C ILE A 41 -14.29 -17.62 -17.83
N GLU A 42 -13.92 -17.75 -19.10
CA GLU A 42 -13.76 -19.01 -19.81
C GLU A 42 -12.40 -19.06 -20.49
N GLU A 43 -12.00 -20.28 -20.88
CA GLU A 43 -10.80 -20.47 -21.69
C GLU A 43 -10.85 -19.62 -22.96
N GLY A 44 -9.79 -18.87 -23.23
CA GLY A 44 -9.68 -17.96 -24.37
C GLY A 44 -10.12 -16.52 -24.09
N ASP A 45 -10.66 -16.21 -22.91
CA ASP A 45 -10.85 -14.82 -22.51
C ASP A 45 -9.50 -14.11 -22.27
N ALA A 46 -9.45 -12.79 -22.45
CA ALA A 46 -8.29 -11.99 -22.22
C ALA A 46 -8.43 -11.17 -20.93
N VAL A 47 -7.37 -11.16 -20.11
CA VAL A 47 -7.24 -10.31 -18.93
C VAL A 47 -6.13 -9.30 -19.14
N ILE A 48 -6.49 -8.01 -19.09
CA ILE A 48 -5.57 -6.91 -19.29
C ILE A 48 -5.24 -6.27 -17.95
N PHE A 49 -3.96 -6.34 -17.55
CA PHE A 49 -3.44 -5.60 -16.39
C PHE A 49 -2.98 -4.21 -16.83
N SER A 50 -3.91 -3.25 -16.80
CA SER A 50 -3.61 -1.83 -17.02
C SER A 50 -3.15 -1.15 -15.73
N SER A 51 -2.17 -1.76 -15.05
CA SER A 51 -1.65 -1.27 -13.79
C SER A 51 -0.22 -1.74 -13.56
N LYS A 52 0.58 -0.90 -12.89
CA LYS A 52 1.92 -1.28 -12.46
C LYS A 52 1.88 -2.07 -11.16
N ILE A 53 2.79 -3.00 -10.99
CA ILE A 53 2.97 -3.73 -9.74
C ILE A 53 3.47 -2.76 -8.67
N ILE A 54 2.74 -2.65 -7.56
CA ILE A 54 3.17 -1.87 -6.39
C ILE A 54 4.10 -2.76 -5.55
N PRO A 55 5.33 -2.29 -5.21
CA PRO A 55 6.26 -3.04 -4.38
C PRO A 55 5.61 -3.56 -3.09
N GLY A 56 5.80 -4.85 -2.81
CA GLY A 56 5.19 -5.56 -1.67
C GLY A 56 3.92 -6.34 -2.00
N ASN A 57 3.33 -6.15 -3.19
CA ASN A 57 2.16 -6.91 -3.64
C ASN A 57 2.51 -8.06 -4.59
N GLU A 58 3.78 -8.26 -4.91
CA GLU A 58 4.25 -9.20 -5.94
C GLU A 58 3.67 -10.60 -5.73
N LYS A 59 3.76 -11.14 -4.51
CA LYS A 59 3.27 -12.51 -4.20
C LYS A 59 1.77 -12.66 -4.42
N LYS A 60 0.99 -11.64 -4.08
CA LYS A 60 -0.47 -11.66 -4.26
C LYS A 60 -0.82 -11.59 -5.74
N LEU A 61 -0.13 -10.70 -6.46
CA LEU A 61 -0.35 -10.53 -7.89
C LEU A 61 0.08 -11.78 -8.67
N TYR A 62 1.23 -12.36 -8.37
CA TYR A 62 1.66 -13.62 -8.99
C TYR A 62 0.69 -14.78 -8.71
N HIS A 63 0.10 -14.82 -7.53
CA HIS A 63 -0.96 -15.80 -7.25
C HIS A 63 -2.17 -15.59 -8.19
N LEU A 64 -2.62 -14.35 -8.37
CA LEU A 64 -3.70 -14.02 -9.31
C LEU A 64 -3.34 -14.38 -10.75
N GLN A 65 -2.14 -14.00 -11.20
CA GLN A 65 -1.65 -14.31 -12.56
C GLN A 65 -1.59 -15.82 -12.80
N ASN A 66 -1.12 -16.58 -11.81
CA ASN A 66 -1.11 -18.04 -11.89
C ASN A 66 -2.53 -18.65 -12.03
N LEU A 67 -3.54 -18.07 -11.36
CA LEU A 67 -4.93 -18.47 -11.54
C LEU A 67 -5.42 -18.20 -12.96
N ILE A 68 -5.11 -17.03 -13.51
CA ILE A 68 -5.47 -16.64 -14.88
C ILE A 68 -4.88 -17.61 -15.89
N VAL A 69 -3.58 -17.89 -15.79
CA VAL A 69 -2.88 -18.82 -16.69
C VAL A 69 -3.38 -20.24 -16.51
N LYS A 70 -3.60 -20.71 -15.27
CA LYS A 70 -4.17 -22.04 -14.99
C LYS A 70 -5.54 -22.24 -15.61
N ASN A 71 -6.32 -21.17 -15.68
CA ASN A 71 -7.65 -21.16 -16.30
C ASN A 71 -7.59 -20.95 -17.83
N LYS A 72 -6.38 -21.00 -18.41
CA LYS A 72 -6.12 -20.87 -19.86
C LYS A 72 -6.64 -19.57 -20.47
N MET A 73 -6.63 -18.50 -19.71
CA MET A 73 -6.91 -17.15 -20.20
C MET A 73 -5.65 -16.51 -20.76
N GLU A 74 -5.82 -15.63 -21.72
CA GLU A 74 -4.75 -14.78 -22.21
C GLU A 74 -4.45 -13.68 -21.18
N MET A 75 -3.17 -13.49 -20.83
CA MET A 75 -2.73 -12.44 -19.93
C MET A 75 -1.96 -11.37 -20.70
N ILE A 76 -2.45 -10.15 -20.63
CA ILE A 76 -1.83 -8.97 -21.26
C ILE A 76 -1.41 -8.00 -20.16
N SER A 77 -0.13 -7.62 -20.13
CA SER A 77 0.45 -6.71 -19.14
C SER A 77 1.46 -5.77 -19.80
N GLU A 78 2.05 -4.86 -19.01
CA GLU A 78 3.11 -3.94 -19.50
C GLU A 78 4.36 -4.66 -20.02
N GLU A 79 4.53 -5.95 -19.72
CA GLU A 79 5.65 -6.76 -20.20
C GLU A 79 5.51 -7.16 -21.68
N ASN A 80 4.28 -7.29 -22.17
CA ASN A 80 4.02 -7.77 -23.54
C ASN A 80 3.19 -6.82 -24.40
N ALA A 81 2.60 -5.75 -23.82
CA ALA A 81 1.83 -4.76 -24.55
C ALA A 81 1.85 -3.39 -23.87
N PHE A 82 1.64 -2.34 -24.65
CA PHE A 82 1.50 -0.98 -24.11
C PHE A 82 0.09 -0.77 -23.57
N VAL A 83 -0.15 -1.23 -22.34
CA VAL A 83 -1.47 -1.21 -21.68
C VAL A 83 -1.51 -0.36 -20.41
N HIS A 84 -0.37 0.20 -19.98
CA HIS A 84 -0.29 1.03 -18.80
C HIS A 84 0.59 2.26 -19.01
N VAL A 85 0.18 3.38 -18.42
CA VAL A 85 0.96 4.62 -18.30
C VAL A 85 0.98 5.01 -16.83
N SER A 86 2.17 5.38 -16.32
CA SER A 86 2.30 5.83 -14.93
C SER A 86 1.41 7.04 -14.65
N GLY A 87 0.69 7.02 -13.52
CA GLY A 87 -0.06 8.17 -13.03
C GLY A 87 0.85 9.25 -12.41
N HIS A 88 2.13 8.94 -12.14
CA HIS A 88 3.11 9.91 -11.69
C HIS A 88 3.76 10.62 -12.88
N PRO A 89 3.92 11.96 -12.82
CA PRO A 89 4.55 12.70 -13.89
C PRO A 89 6.04 12.33 -14.01
N ASN A 90 6.54 12.30 -15.22
CA ASN A 90 7.96 12.19 -15.49
C ASN A 90 8.65 13.58 -15.48
N ARG A 91 9.97 13.63 -15.66
CA ARG A 91 10.72 14.90 -15.63
C ARG A 91 10.31 15.89 -16.74
N TYR A 92 9.86 15.40 -17.89
CA TYR A 92 9.37 16.26 -18.99
C TYR A 92 8.04 16.91 -18.63
N ASP A 93 7.12 16.16 -18.07
CA ASP A 93 5.82 16.67 -17.60
C ASP A 93 6.02 17.74 -16.52
N LEU A 94 6.92 17.49 -15.54
CA LEU A 94 7.27 18.47 -14.51
C LEU A 94 7.92 19.71 -15.10
N LYS A 95 8.80 19.56 -16.11
CA LYS A 95 9.42 20.68 -16.81
C LYS A 95 8.37 21.58 -17.47
N ASP A 96 7.40 21.00 -18.12
CA ASP A 96 6.35 21.78 -18.77
C ASP A 96 5.42 22.41 -17.74
N MET A 97 5.08 21.70 -16.65
CA MET A 97 4.32 22.28 -15.54
C MET A 97 5.04 23.51 -14.94
N TYR A 98 6.35 23.43 -14.73
CA TYR A 98 7.11 24.56 -14.18
C TYR A 98 7.19 25.75 -15.14
N LYS A 99 7.26 25.52 -16.45
CA LYS A 99 7.18 26.58 -17.46
C LYS A 99 5.82 27.31 -17.44
N TRP A 100 4.75 26.55 -17.26
CA TRP A 100 3.39 27.09 -17.27
C TRP A 100 3.07 27.84 -15.97
N VAL A 101 3.35 27.21 -14.81
CA VAL A 101 2.99 27.74 -13.50
C VAL A 101 3.98 28.81 -13.02
N LYS A 102 5.27 28.69 -13.40
CA LYS A 102 6.38 29.57 -12.93
C LYS A 102 6.37 29.77 -11.41
N PRO A 103 6.44 28.69 -10.61
CA PRO A 103 6.30 28.75 -9.18
C PRO A 103 7.47 29.54 -8.55
N GLN A 104 7.18 30.31 -7.51
CA GLN A 104 8.22 30.99 -6.72
C GLN A 104 8.85 30.07 -5.68
N CYS A 105 8.13 29.02 -5.29
CA CYS A 105 8.63 28.01 -4.38
C CYS A 105 8.04 26.64 -4.76
N VAL A 106 8.86 25.58 -4.64
CA VAL A 106 8.45 24.20 -4.75
C VAL A 106 8.64 23.49 -3.42
N ILE A 107 7.61 22.80 -2.97
CA ILE A 107 7.60 21.99 -1.76
C ILE A 107 7.26 20.57 -2.18
N PRO A 108 8.25 19.70 -2.38
CA PRO A 108 7.99 18.28 -2.72
C PRO A 108 7.29 17.57 -1.57
N VAL A 109 6.28 16.76 -1.90
CA VAL A 109 5.52 15.94 -0.95
C VAL A 109 5.28 14.54 -1.52
N HIS A 110 4.76 13.63 -0.71
CA HIS A 110 4.35 12.29 -1.15
C HIS A 110 5.52 11.46 -1.70
N GLY A 111 6.60 11.37 -0.95
CA GLY A 111 7.75 10.56 -1.31
C GLY A 111 8.68 10.32 -0.14
N GLU A 112 9.61 9.40 -0.31
CA GLU A 112 10.74 9.27 0.60
C GLU A 112 11.67 10.48 0.47
N HIS A 113 12.50 10.73 1.48
CA HIS A 113 13.42 11.87 1.51
C HIS A 113 14.29 11.97 0.23
N ARG A 114 14.78 10.85 -0.29
CA ARG A 114 15.55 10.81 -1.54
C ARG A 114 14.75 11.31 -2.75
N HIS A 115 13.45 10.98 -2.85
CA HIS A 115 12.60 11.42 -3.95
C HIS A 115 12.33 12.93 -3.85
N MET A 116 12.08 13.42 -2.63
CA MET A 116 11.84 14.85 -2.40
C MET A 116 13.10 15.68 -2.65
N ALA A 117 14.28 15.18 -2.24
CA ALA A 117 15.55 15.83 -2.50
C ALA A 117 15.86 15.93 -4.00
N GLU A 118 15.61 14.84 -4.76
CA GLU A 118 15.78 14.81 -6.21
C GLU A 118 14.82 15.78 -6.90
N HIS A 119 13.54 15.82 -6.46
CA HIS A 119 12.58 16.78 -6.99
C HIS A 119 12.98 18.25 -6.70
N ALA A 120 13.49 18.53 -5.49
CA ALA A 120 13.99 19.85 -5.14
C ALA A 120 15.22 20.24 -5.98
N SER A 121 16.12 19.29 -6.27
CA SER A 121 17.25 19.49 -7.17
C SER A 121 16.79 19.84 -8.58
N PHE A 122 15.85 19.06 -9.11
CA PHE A 122 15.26 19.34 -10.42
C PHE A 122 14.55 20.69 -10.49
N ALA A 123 13.83 21.10 -9.45
CA ALA A 123 13.22 22.42 -9.39
C ALA A 123 14.26 23.55 -9.45
N LYS A 124 15.42 23.38 -8.82
CA LYS A 124 16.56 24.34 -8.92
C LYS A 124 17.14 24.38 -10.34
N GLU A 125 17.31 23.23 -11.00
CA GLU A 125 17.72 23.16 -12.42
C GLU A 125 16.73 23.93 -13.32
N MET A 126 15.45 23.88 -12.99
CA MET A 126 14.39 24.62 -13.66
C MET A 126 14.28 26.08 -13.22
N GLN A 127 15.27 26.59 -12.46
CA GLN A 127 15.37 27.98 -12.01
C GLN A 127 14.22 28.44 -11.08
N VAL A 128 13.59 27.50 -10.36
CA VAL A 128 12.64 27.85 -9.31
C VAL A 128 13.38 28.59 -8.19
N PRO A 129 12.95 29.81 -7.79
CA PRO A 129 13.69 30.64 -6.86
C PRO A 129 13.93 30.03 -5.49
N LYS A 130 12.97 29.19 -5.00
CA LYS A 130 13.08 28.53 -3.71
C LYS A 130 12.56 27.09 -3.77
N THR A 131 13.24 26.19 -3.05
CA THR A 131 12.75 24.86 -2.74
C THR A 131 12.76 24.65 -1.23
N LEU A 132 11.73 24.04 -0.67
CA LEU A 132 11.64 23.74 0.75
C LEU A 132 11.43 22.23 0.91
N LEU A 133 12.40 21.54 1.53
CA LEU A 133 12.27 20.16 1.94
C LEU A 133 11.63 20.12 3.32
N ILE A 134 10.61 19.29 3.46
CA ILE A 134 9.81 19.18 4.66
C ILE A 134 9.71 17.73 5.13
N GLU A 135 9.41 17.57 6.40
CA GLU A 135 9.11 16.29 7.03
C GLU A 135 7.67 16.24 7.56
N ASN A 136 7.22 15.05 7.91
CA ASN A 136 5.92 14.92 8.57
C ASN A 136 5.91 15.71 9.89
N GLY A 137 4.86 16.51 10.09
CA GLY A 137 4.70 17.37 11.25
C GLY A 137 5.21 18.81 11.06
N ASP A 138 6.01 19.09 10.04
CA ASP A 138 6.46 20.47 9.81
C ASP A 138 5.28 21.39 9.48
N ILE A 139 5.22 22.52 10.16
CA ILE A 139 4.23 23.58 9.93
C ILE A 139 4.89 24.66 9.09
N ILE A 140 4.32 24.89 7.92
CA ILE A 140 4.86 25.83 6.94
C ILE A 140 4.02 27.09 6.90
N LYS A 141 4.66 28.24 7.03
CA LYS A 141 4.05 29.54 6.79
C LYS A 141 4.19 29.90 5.31
N ILE A 142 3.06 30.11 4.64
CA ILE A 142 2.98 30.54 3.23
C ILE A 142 2.11 31.79 3.18
N LEU A 143 2.71 32.93 2.90
CA LEU A 143 2.01 34.21 2.74
C LEU A 143 2.32 34.81 1.37
N PRO A 144 1.38 35.54 0.75
CA PRO A 144 1.64 36.29 -0.48
C PRO A 144 2.77 37.31 -0.29
N GLY A 145 3.77 37.23 -1.14
CA GLY A 145 4.94 38.13 -1.09
C GLY A 145 6.07 37.70 -0.12
N ASP A 146 5.81 36.78 0.78
CA ASP A 146 6.82 36.23 1.71
C ASP A 146 7.48 34.96 1.16
N LYS A 147 8.66 34.65 1.71
CA LYS A 147 9.32 33.38 1.43
C LYS A 147 8.73 32.27 2.33
N PRO A 148 8.22 31.17 1.78
CA PRO A 148 7.78 30.03 2.59
C PRO A 148 8.89 29.55 3.54
N GLU A 149 8.53 29.28 4.80
CA GLU A 149 9.45 28.84 5.85
C GLU A 149 8.78 27.83 6.80
N ILE A 150 9.59 26.95 7.40
CA ILE A 150 9.13 26.08 8.47
C ILE A 150 9.12 26.90 9.74
N VAL A 151 7.96 27.07 10.37
CA VAL A 151 7.78 27.93 11.56
C VAL A 151 7.58 27.14 12.85
N ASP A 152 7.14 25.86 12.74
CA ASP A 152 6.89 25.04 13.91
C ASP A 152 6.82 23.56 13.50
N LYS A 153 6.68 22.65 14.47
CA LYS A 153 6.54 21.22 14.24
C LYS A 153 5.44 20.62 15.12
N ALA A 154 4.43 20.06 14.47
CA ALA A 154 3.41 19.27 15.16
C ALA A 154 3.93 17.87 15.50
N PRO A 155 3.42 17.22 16.57
CA PRO A 155 3.71 15.83 16.82
C PRO A 155 3.39 14.96 15.60
N SER A 156 4.34 14.13 15.20
CA SER A 156 4.18 13.20 14.08
C SER A 156 4.73 11.82 14.46
N GLY A 157 4.19 10.77 13.86
CA GLY A 157 4.63 9.40 14.15
C GLY A 157 3.59 8.38 13.70
N LYS A 158 3.82 7.12 14.08
CA LYS A 158 2.90 6.02 13.82
C LYS A 158 2.14 5.70 15.09
N VAL A 159 0.82 5.78 15.02
CA VAL A 159 -0.10 5.36 16.07
C VAL A 159 -0.87 4.15 15.55
N TYR A 160 -0.86 3.06 16.30
CA TYR A 160 -1.68 1.88 16.00
C TYR A 160 -3.05 2.03 16.62
N LEU A 161 -4.07 1.64 15.90
CA LEU A 161 -5.43 1.54 16.43
C LEU A 161 -5.61 0.16 17.05
N ASP A 162 -5.83 0.11 18.37
CA ASP A 162 -6.13 -1.11 19.12
C ASP A 162 -7.55 -1.02 19.68
N GLY A 163 -8.50 -1.61 18.96
CA GLY A 163 -9.91 -1.34 19.21
C GLY A 163 -10.23 0.15 18.93
N ASN A 164 -10.59 0.89 20.01
CA ASN A 164 -10.85 2.32 19.96
C ASN A 164 -9.71 3.18 20.58
N LEU A 165 -8.59 2.57 20.90
CA LEU A 165 -7.45 3.25 21.53
C LEU A 165 -6.33 3.48 20.51
N GLY A 166 -5.84 4.70 20.43
CA GLY A 166 -4.58 5.02 19.77
C GLY A 166 -3.40 4.63 20.68
N VAL A 167 -2.50 3.79 20.14
CA VAL A 167 -1.33 3.29 20.90
C VAL A 167 -0.07 3.60 20.09
N ASP A 168 0.91 4.22 20.72
CA ASP A 168 2.17 4.53 20.07
C ASP A 168 2.90 3.27 19.58
N SER A 169 3.53 3.36 18.43
CA SER A 169 4.17 2.23 17.75
C SER A 169 5.32 1.61 18.54
N ASP A 170 5.91 2.36 19.45
CA ASP A 170 7.02 1.98 20.34
C ASP A 170 6.58 1.66 21.77
N SER A 171 5.27 1.64 22.03
CA SER A 171 4.72 1.26 23.34
C SER A 171 5.10 -0.16 23.73
N GLN A 172 5.16 -0.40 25.02
CA GLN A 172 5.49 -1.73 25.57
C GLN A 172 4.53 -2.81 25.06
N SER A 173 3.23 -2.52 25.03
CA SER A 173 2.20 -3.48 24.60
C SER A 173 2.40 -3.92 23.13
N ILE A 174 2.78 -3.01 22.25
CA ILE A 174 3.08 -3.33 20.84
C ILE A 174 4.36 -4.16 20.73
N ARG A 175 5.40 -3.83 21.49
CA ARG A 175 6.64 -4.63 21.52
C ARG A 175 6.41 -6.04 22.04
N GLU A 176 5.65 -6.18 23.12
CA GLU A 176 5.31 -7.49 23.70
C GLU A 176 4.50 -8.34 22.70
N ARG A 177 3.48 -7.78 22.05
CA ARG A 177 2.71 -8.50 21.01
C ARG A 177 3.58 -8.98 19.86
N ARG A 178 4.52 -8.15 19.39
CA ARG A 178 5.49 -8.56 18.36
C ARG A 178 6.36 -9.71 18.83
N ASN A 179 6.87 -9.64 20.05
CA ASN A 179 7.69 -10.70 20.62
C ASN A 179 6.91 -12.02 20.75
N ILE A 180 5.68 -11.97 21.24
CA ILE A 180 4.79 -13.13 21.35
C ILE A 180 4.51 -13.73 19.96
N SER A 181 4.27 -12.89 18.95
CA SER A 181 3.98 -13.36 17.58
C SER A 181 5.16 -14.09 16.91
N ILE A 182 6.39 -13.76 17.31
CA ILE A 182 7.62 -14.35 16.74
C ILE A 182 8.10 -15.54 17.56
N ASN A 183 8.10 -15.41 18.90
CA ASN A 183 8.74 -16.36 19.80
C ASN A 183 7.75 -17.31 20.51
N GLY A 184 6.45 -17.03 20.38
CA GLY A 184 5.43 -17.73 21.16
C GLY A 184 5.35 -17.24 22.62
N TYR A 185 4.57 -17.96 23.41
CA TYR A 185 4.25 -17.60 24.80
C TYR A 185 4.26 -18.84 25.66
N LEU A 186 4.95 -18.77 26.79
CA LEU A 186 4.99 -19.79 27.84
C LEU A 186 4.53 -19.20 29.16
N GLU A 187 3.57 -19.84 29.80
CA GLU A 187 3.09 -19.51 31.15
C GLU A 187 3.31 -20.69 32.07
N ILE A 188 3.88 -20.42 33.24
CA ILE A 188 4.06 -21.40 34.32
C ILE A 188 3.39 -20.90 35.58
N THR A 189 2.29 -21.54 35.97
CA THR A 189 1.59 -21.22 37.20
C THR A 189 2.05 -22.16 38.32
N LEU A 190 2.58 -21.57 39.40
CA LEU A 190 3.04 -22.29 40.61
C LEU A 190 2.08 -22.03 41.76
N ILE A 191 1.59 -23.10 42.37
CA ILE A 191 0.82 -23.02 43.63
C ILE A 191 1.75 -23.41 44.76
N VAL A 192 2.04 -22.43 45.64
CA VAL A 192 2.89 -22.64 46.80
C VAL A 192 2.01 -22.68 48.05
N SER A 193 2.12 -23.75 48.84
CA SER A 193 1.40 -23.91 50.10
C SER A 193 2.11 -23.11 51.21
N ASN A 194 1.40 -22.83 52.31
CA ASN A 194 1.92 -22.04 53.45
C ASN A 194 3.21 -22.60 54.05
N ASN A 195 3.51 -23.89 53.86
CA ASN A 195 4.75 -24.53 54.31
C ASN A 195 5.85 -24.54 53.23
N GLY A 196 5.73 -23.74 52.19
CA GLY A 196 6.72 -23.63 51.09
C GLY A 196 6.72 -24.76 50.07
N LYS A 197 5.84 -25.77 50.20
CA LYS A 197 5.78 -26.86 49.24
C LYS A 197 5.08 -26.40 47.96
N ILE A 198 5.72 -26.67 46.82
CA ILE A 198 5.18 -26.39 45.46
C ILE A 198 4.34 -27.59 45.03
N LYS A 199 3.08 -27.36 44.64
CA LYS A 199 2.25 -28.33 43.96
C LYS A 199 2.71 -28.47 42.51
N LYS A 200 2.26 -29.53 41.82
CA LYS A 200 2.56 -29.74 40.39
C LYS A 200 2.28 -28.47 39.59
N PRO A 201 3.27 -27.92 38.87
CA PRO A 201 3.08 -26.72 38.06
C PRO A 201 2.07 -26.94 36.94
N VAL A 202 1.29 -25.92 36.63
CA VAL A 202 0.47 -25.88 35.41
C VAL A 202 1.25 -25.10 34.37
N ILE A 203 1.52 -25.73 33.26
CA ILE A 203 2.27 -25.14 32.12
C ILE A 203 1.33 -25.01 30.96
N SER A 204 1.22 -23.82 30.41
CA SER A 204 0.54 -23.57 29.13
C SER A 204 1.49 -22.84 28.17
N PHE A 205 1.38 -23.17 26.89
CA PHE A 205 2.19 -22.53 25.85
C PHE A 205 1.37 -22.37 24.58
N LYS A 206 1.71 -21.33 23.80
CA LYS A 206 1.10 -21.04 22.50
C LYS A 206 2.17 -20.58 21.53
N GLY A 207 2.09 -21.06 20.28
CA GLY A 207 3.04 -20.68 19.23
C GLY A 207 4.47 -21.19 19.42
N ILE A 208 4.66 -22.17 20.32
CA ILE A 208 5.93 -22.90 20.53
C ILE A 208 5.68 -24.34 20.07
N PRO A 209 6.55 -24.93 19.20
CA PRO A 209 6.42 -26.30 18.72
C PRO A 209 6.54 -27.35 19.84
#